data_02220790a98b4bc8a275371bc8dd347f
#
_entry.id   02220790a98b4bc8a275371bc8dd347f
#
_cell.length_a   1.000
_cell.length_b   1.000
_cell.length_c   1.000
_cell.angle_alpha   90.00
_cell.angle_beta   90.00
_cell.angle_gamma   90.00
#
_symmetry.space_group_name_H-M   'P 1'
#
loop_
_entity.id
_entity.type
_entity.pdbx_description
1 polymer ?
#
loop_
_entity_poly.entity_id
_entity_poly.type
_entity_poly.pdbx_seq_one_letter_code
_entity_poly.pdbx_strand_id
1 'polypeptide(L)'
;MSIAQLIRSFSASQVNPYLTPSKVLSNPNTYGTSASDYFGWAVAISGNLAIVGAFYEGDAGGTNSGKAYIFDATTGSLLHTLNNPNAYGTSDNDYFGTSVAISGNYAIVGAYGEDDAGGLTSGKAY
;
A
#
# COMPACT_ATOMS: atom_id res chain seq x y z
N MET A 1 27.00 -17.40 30.64
CA MET A 1 25.99 -18.01 29.74
C MET A 1 26.48 -19.38 29.29
N SER A 2 25.66 -20.40 29.38
CA SER A 2 26.00 -21.74 28.88
C SER A 2 25.90 -21.76 27.35
N ILE A 3 26.58 -22.72 26.72
CA ILE A 3 26.48 -22.91 25.26
C ILE A 3 25.02 -23.19 24.82
N ALA A 4 24.25 -23.95 25.65
CA ALA A 4 22.85 -24.23 25.39
C ALA A 4 21.98 -22.96 25.43
N GLN A 5 22.24 -22.02 26.32
CA GLN A 5 21.55 -20.72 26.35
C GLN A 5 21.91 -19.85 25.19
N LEU A 6 23.18 -19.84 24.76
CA LEU A 6 23.63 -19.13 23.58
C LEU A 6 22.98 -19.66 22.31
N ILE A 7 22.91 -20.99 22.15
CA ILE A 7 22.26 -21.62 21.00
C ILE A 7 20.77 -21.32 20.97
N ARG A 8 20.07 -21.34 22.10
CA ARG A 8 18.66 -20.96 22.16
C ARG A 8 18.43 -19.50 21.80
N SER A 9 19.26 -18.60 22.32
CA SER A 9 19.18 -17.17 22.03
C SER A 9 19.43 -16.92 20.53
N PHE A 10 20.42 -17.55 19.97
CA PHE A 10 20.73 -17.47 18.53
C PHE A 10 19.60 -18.05 17.68
N SER A 11 19.08 -19.23 18.00
CA SER A 11 17.99 -19.88 17.28
C SER A 11 16.68 -19.06 17.33
N ALA A 12 16.35 -18.47 18.48
CA ALA A 12 15.17 -17.63 18.64
C ALA A 12 15.25 -16.30 17.86
N SER A 13 16.47 -15.76 17.65
CA SER A 13 16.65 -14.46 17.00
C SER A 13 16.94 -14.54 15.51
N GLN A 14 17.44 -15.68 14.99
CA GLN A 14 18.02 -15.77 13.65
C GLN A 14 17.17 -16.56 12.65
N VAL A 15 16.58 -17.67 13.05
CA VAL A 15 15.86 -18.55 12.12
C VAL A 15 14.61 -19.11 12.81
N ASN A 16 13.47 -18.63 12.37
CA ASN A 16 12.22 -19.32 12.65
C ASN A 16 11.76 -20.01 11.33
N PRO A 17 11.93 -21.34 11.20
CA PRO A 17 11.49 -22.07 10.01
C PRO A 17 9.96 -22.05 9.84
N TYR A 18 9.25 -21.64 10.87
CA TYR A 18 7.79 -21.49 10.89
C TYR A 18 7.38 -20.03 10.97
N LEU A 19 8.11 -19.13 10.26
CA LEU A 19 7.76 -17.73 10.19
C LEU A 19 6.35 -17.59 9.60
N THR A 20 5.39 -17.31 10.45
CA THR A 20 4.03 -16.96 10.04
C THR A 20 3.91 -15.45 9.97
N PRO A 21 3.09 -14.89 9.07
CA PRO A 21 2.81 -13.47 9.09
C PRO A 21 2.31 -13.03 10.46
N SER A 22 2.97 -12.04 11.05
CA SER A 22 2.55 -11.52 12.36
C SER A 22 1.30 -10.66 12.27
N LYS A 23 1.06 -10.06 11.10
CA LYS A 23 -0.12 -9.25 10.78
C LYS A 23 -0.60 -9.53 9.37
N VAL A 24 -1.91 -9.49 9.20
CA VAL A 24 -2.57 -9.52 7.91
C VAL A 24 -3.24 -8.17 7.71
N LEU A 25 -2.91 -7.49 6.61
CA LEU A 25 -3.54 -6.24 6.21
C LEU A 25 -4.60 -6.59 5.16
N SER A 26 -5.85 -6.30 5.46
CA SER A 26 -6.97 -6.57 4.54
C SER A 26 -7.40 -5.29 3.84
N ASN A 27 -7.93 -5.43 2.62
CA ASN A 27 -8.45 -4.31 1.85
C ASN A 27 -9.57 -3.60 2.63
N PRO A 28 -9.40 -2.32 2.99
CA PRO A 28 -10.40 -1.58 3.75
C PRO A 28 -11.51 -0.99 2.89
N ASN A 29 -11.57 -1.31 1.60
CA ASN A 29 -12.51 -0.72 0.65
C ASN A 29 -13.93 -0.63 1.20
N THR A 30 -14.47 0.58 1.22
CA THR A 30 -15.84 0.89 1.65
C THR A 30 -16.75 1.27 0.48
N TYR A 31 -16.24 1.28 -0.74
CA TYR A 31 -16.98 1.65 -1.95
C TYR A 31 -17.23 0.42 -2.83
N GLY A 32 -18.47 -0.01 -2.91
CA GLY A 32 -18.84 -1.15 -3.75
C GLY A 32 -18.37 -2.50 -3.19
N THR A 33 -17.64 -3.23 -3.99
CA THR A 33 -17.03 -4.51 -3.62
C THR A 33 -15.52 -4.43 -3.76
N SER A 34 -14.79 -5.18 -2.96
CA SER A 34 -13.33 -5.27 -3.07
C SER A 34 -12.86 -6.27 -4.14
N ALA A 35 -13.78 -6.78 -4.95
CA ALA A 35 -13.44 -7.71 -6.02
C ALA A 35 -12.61 -7.01 -7.10
N SER A 36 -11.44 -7.56 -7.39
CA SER A 36 -10.50 -7.03 -8.40
C SER A 36 -9.89 -5.65 -8.09
N ASP A 37 -9.87 -5.21 -6.84
CA ASP A 37 -9.18 -3.97 -6.45
C ASP A 37 -7.66 -4.07 -6.53
N TYR A 38 -7.15 -5.30 -6.55
CA TYR A 38 -5.72 -5.61 -6.52
C TYR A 38 -4.98 -4.99 -5.33
N PHE A 39 -5.63 -4.96 -4.16
CA PHE A 39 -4.97 -4.59 -2.90
C PHE A 39 -3.75 -5.47 -2.65
N GLY A 40 -2.62 -4.87 -2.36
CA GLY A 40 -1.35 -5.58 -2.21
C GLY A 40 -0.51 -5.67 -3.49
N TRP A 41 -0.97 -5.08 -4.61
CA TRP A 41 -0.18 -5.03 -5.85
C TRP A 41 1.16 -4.34 -5.65
N ALA A 42 1.17 -3.22 -4.98
CA ALA A 42 2.37 -2.50 -4.57
C ALA A 42 2.40 -2.36 -3.05
N VAL A 43 3.53 -2.65 -2.44
CA VAL A 43 3.71 -2.57 -0.99
C VAL A 43 5.09 -2.01 -0.65
N ALA A 44 5.16 -1.25 0.43
CA ALA A 44 6.42 -0.78 0.99
C ALA A 44 6.28 -0.64 2.51
N ILE A 45 7.41 -0.69 3.23
CA ILE A 45 7.45 -0.53 4.67
C ILE A 45 8.64 0.34 5.06
N SER A 46 8.42 1.19 6.07
CA SER A 46 9.47 2.01 6.69
C SER A 46 9.16 2.19 8.17
N GLY A 47 10.04 1.69 9.04
CA GLY A 47 9.79 1.68 10.48
C GLY A 47 8.49 0.94 10.82
N ASN A 48 7.57 1.62 11.48
CA ASN A 48 6.27 1.08 11.87
C ASN A 48 5.15 1.37 10.87
N LEU A 49 5.47 1.92 9.70
CA LEU A 49 4.48 2.25 8.68
C LEU A 49 4.57 1.30 7.50
N ALA A 50 3.44 0.81 7.04
CA ALA A 50 3.31 0.05 5.81
C ALA A 50 2.36 0.77 4.86
N ILE A 51 2.74 0.90 3.58
CA ILE A 51 1.87 1.44 2.55
C ILE A 51 1.51 0.33 1.55
N VAL A 52 0.23 0.29 1.17
CA VAL A 52 -0.33 -0.73 0.26
C VAL A 52 -1.16 -0.04 -0.82
N GLY A 53 -0.89 -0.35 -2.06
CA GLY A 53 -1.66 0.12 -3.21
C GLY A 53 -2.77 -0.84 -3.61
N ALA A 54 -3.90 -0.26 -4.07
CA ALA A 54 -5.07 -0.93 -4.62
C ALA A 54 -5.50 -0.19 -5.90
N PHE A 55 -4.73 -0.34 -6.95
CA PHE A 55 -4.77 0.55 -8.12
C PHE A 55 -6.01 0.39 -9.02
N TYR A 56 -6.76 -0.72 -8.87
CA TYR A 56 -8.03 -0.93 -9.57
C TYR A 56 -9.25 -0.57 -8.72
N GLU A 57 -9.04 -0.14 -7.49
CA GLU A 57 -10.16 0.27 -6.65
C GLU A 57 -10.88 1.47 -7.25
N GLY A 58 -12.18 1.32 -7.51
CA GLY A 58 -13.02 2.43 -7.94
C GLY A 58 -13.45 3.28 -6.75
N ASP A 59 -13.91 4.48 -7.03
CA ASP A 59 -14.55 5.37 -6.07
C ASP A 59 -15.58 6.27 -6.77
N ALA A 60 -16.12 7.26 -6.03
CA ALA A 60 -17.08 8.20 -6.60
C ALA A 60 -16.49 9.10 -7.71
N GLY A 61 -15.16 9.18 -7.81
CA GLY A 61 -14.46 9.95 -8.84
C GLY A 61 -14.28 9.19 -10.15
N GLY A 62 -14.28 7.84 -10.11
CA GLY A 62 -14.12 7.06 -11.33
C GLY A 62 -13.86 5.57 -11.11
N THR A 63 -13.99 4.82 -12.21
CA THR A 63 -13.64 3.40 -12.27
C THR A 63 -12.12 3.27 -12.34
N ASN A 64 -11.55 2.36 -11.53
CA ASN A 64 -10.11 2.16 -11.46
C ASN A 64 -9.32 3.44 -11.14
N SER A 65 -9.92 4.35 -10.38
CA SER A 65 -9.23 5.58 -9.97
C SER A 65 -8.01 5.27 -9.11
N GLY A 66 -8.10 4.19 -8.35
CA GLY A 66 -7.05 3.68 -7.49
C GLY A 66 -7.00 4.35 -6.13
N LYS A 67 -6.43 3.61 -5.17
CA LYS A 67 -6.16 4.08 -3.81
C LYS A 67 -4.85 3.54 -3.27
N ALA A 68 -4.38 4.15 -2.22
CA ALA A 68 -3.33 3.60 -1.38
C ALA A 68 -3.72 3.75 0.10
N TYR A 69 -3.16 2.91 0.93
CA TYR A 69 -3.51 2.82 2.35
C TYR A 69 -2.25 2.76 3.20
N ILE A 70 -2.23 3.49 4.29
CA ILE A 70 -1.14 3.44 5.26
C ILE A 70 -1.64 2.78 6.53
N PHE A 71 -0.91 1.77 6.97
CA PHE A 71 -1.17 0.98 8.18
C PHE A 71 -0.05 1.13 9.20
N ASP A 72 -0.39 0.97 10.45
CA ASP A 72 0.57 0.65 11.49
C ASP A 72 1.00 -0.82 11.33
N ALA A 73 2.25 -1.05 10.97
CA ALA A 73 2.79 -2.38 10.72
C ALA A 73 2.89 -3.23 11.99
N THR A 74 2.88 -2.63 13.18
CA THR A 74 2.96 -3.34 14.46
C THR A 74 1.61 -3.85 14.91
N THR A 75 0.54 -3.09 14.67
CA THR A 75 -0.81 -3.43 15.11
C THR A 75 -1.69 -3.98 13.97
N GLY A 76 -1.39 -3.63 12.72
CA GLY A 76 -2.22 -3.90 11.55
C GLY A 76 -3.36 -2.90 11.38
N SER A 77 -3.40 -1.84 12.19
CA SER A 77 -4.47 -0.83 12.12
C SER A 77 -4.30 0.08 10.92
N LEU A 78 -5.40 0.37 10.23
CA LEU A 78 -5.44 1.38 9.18
C LEU A 78 -5.25 2.77 9.79
N LEU A 79 -4.28 3.52 9.29
CA LEU A 79 -4.00 4.89 9.72
C LEU A 79 -4.54 5.92 8.73
N HIS A 80 -4.30 5.73 7.44
CA HIS A 80 -4.70 6.68 6.40
C HIS A 80 -5.19 5.97 5.14
N THR A 81 -6.23 6.53 4.53
CA THR A 81 -6.66 6.24 3.17
C THR A 81 -6.22 7.38 2.27
N LEU A 82 -5.44 7.07 1.25
CA LEU A 82 -4.97 8.01 0.26
C LEU A 82 -5.83 7.84 -0.99
N ASN A 83 -6.75 8.76 -1.21
CA ASN A 83 -7.56 8.80 -2.42
C ASN A 83 -6.78 9.44 -3.56
N ASN A 84 -7.13 9.08 -4.79
CA ASN A 84 -6.58 9.74 -5.97
C ASN A 84 -6.90 11.24 -5.91
N PRO A 85 -5.89 12.12 -5.86
CA PRO A 85 -6.12 13.57 -5.77
C PRO A 85 -6.42 14.22 -7.12
N ASN A 86 -6.60 13.45 -8.19
CA ASN A 86 -6.75 13.96 -9.56
C ASN A 86 -7.65 15.21 -9.60
N ALA A 87 -7.07 16.29 -10.09
CA ALA A 87 -7.73 17.58 -10.26
C ALA A 87 -8.08 17.89 -11.73
N TYR A 88 -7.79 16.97 -12.65
CA TYR A 88 -7.99 17.15 -14.10
C TYR A 88 -8.92 16.08 -14.68
N GLY A 89 -10.13 16.47 -15.03
CA GLY A 89 -11.10 15.57 -15.64
C GLY A 89 -11.74 14.59 -14.66
N THR A 90 -11.88 13.34 -15.09
CA THR A 90 -12.32 12.22 -14.26
C THR A 90 -11.11 11.41 -13.83
N SER A 91 -11.21 10.66 -12.75
CA SER A 91 -10.17 9.76 -12.30
C SER A 91 -10.30 8.34 -12.88
N ASP A 92 -11.07 8.18 -13.96
CA ASP A 92 -11.24 6.89 -14.64
C ASP A 92 -9.91 6.36 -15.19
N ASN A 93 -9.50 5.19 -14.72
CA ASN A 93 -8.27 4.51 -15.14
C ASN A 93 -6.98 5.29 -14.86
N ASP A 94 -6.95 6.10 -13.83
CA ASP A 94 -5.73 6.77 -13.38
C ASP A 94 -4.76 5.82 -12.70
N TYR A 95 -5.29 4.76 -12.09
CA TYR A 95 -4.50 3.71 -11.45
C TYR A 95 -3.59 4.24 -10.32
N PHE A 96 -4.09 5.18 -9.53
CA PHE A 96 -3.40 5.65 -8.33
C PHE A 96 -3.13 4.48 -7.38
N GLY A 97 -1.91 4.34 -6.88
CA GLY A 97 -1.51 3.19 -6.07
C GLY A 97 -0.85 2.07 -6.85
N THR A 98 -0.64 2.22 -8.16
CA THR A 98 0.13 1.23 -8.96
C THR A 98 1.55 1.05 -8.44
N SER A 99 2.16 2.12 -7.98
CA SER A 99 3.47 2.13 -7.33
C SER A 99 3.40 2.93 -6.04
N VAL A 100 4.12 2.47 -5.04
CA VAL A 100 4.19 3.14 -3.73
C VAL A 100 5.60 3.06 -3.18
N ALA A 101 6.00 4.08 -2.44
CA ALA A 101 7.18 4.04 -1.60
C ALA A 101 6.93 4.85 -0.33
N ILE A 102 7.65 4.52 0.74
CA ILE A 102 7.56 5.22 2.01
C ILE A 102 8.95 5.29 2.64
N SER A 103 9.28 6.43 3.21
CA SER A 103 10.53 6.64 3.93
C SER A 103 10.32 7.68 5.02
N GLY A 104 10.47 7.28 6.28
CA GLY A 104 10.18 8.16 7.42
C GLY A 104 8.75 8.70 7.36
N ASN A 105 8.62 10.02 7.28
CA ASN A 105 7.32 10.71 7.26
C ASN A 105 6.81 11.01 5.84
N TYR A 106 7.47 10.52 4.81
CA TYR A 106 7.10 10.78 3.42
C TYR A 106 6.64 9.51 2.74
N ALA A 107 5.56 9.61 2.00
CA ALA A 107 5.08 8.57 1.10
C ALA A 107 4.94 9.16 -0.31
N ILE A 108 5.19 8.35 -1.33
CA ILE A 108 4.96 8.71 -2.72
C ILE A 108 4.12 7.62 -3.39
N VAL A 109 3.14 8.05 -4.18
CA VAL A 109 2.20 7.15 -4.86
C VAL A 109 2.11 7.54 -6.33
N GLY A 110 2.27 6.57 -7.23
CA GLY A 110 2.15 6.77 -8.66
C GLY A 110 0.74 6.52 -9.18
N ALA A 111 0.34 7.31 -10.17
CA ALA A 111 -0.89 7.21 -10.95
C ALA A 111 -0.52 7.33 -12.44
N TYR A 112 -0.12 6.22 -13.06
CA TYR A 112 0.47 6.26 -14.41
C TYR A 112 -0.54 6.56 -15.51
N GLY A 113 -1.82 6.29 -15.27
CA GLY A 113 -2.90 6.52 -16.21
C GLY A 113 -3.47 7.92 -16.15
N GLU A 114 -3.07 8.73 -15.19
CA GLU A 114 -3.66 10.06 -15.00
C GLU A 114 -3.37 11.00 -16.17
N ASP A 115 -4.41 11.70 -16.58
CA ASP A 115 -4.35 12.71 -17.64
C ASP A 115 -3.94 14.08 -17.06
N ASP A 116 -3.44 14.94 -17.91
CA ASP A 116 -3.26 16.36 -17.59
C ASP A 116 -3.53 17.26 -18.81
N ALA A 117 -3.33 18.57 -18.67
CA ALA A 117 -3.50 19.52 -19.75
C ALA A 117 -2.54 19.31 -20.94
N GLY A 118 -1.48 18.53 -20.73
CA GLY A 118 -0.49 18.20 -21.76
C GLY A 118 -0.85 16.95 -22.57
N GLY A 119 -1.81 16.13 -22.11
CA GLY A 119 -2.23 14.94 -22.85
C GLY A 119 -2.80 13.82 -22.00
N LEU A 120 -3.31 12.82 -22.69
CA LEU A 120 -3.84 11.60 -22.09
C LEU A 120 -2.70 10.74 -21.56
N THR A 121 -2.94 10.08 -20.42
CA THR A 121 -2.02 9.12 -19.81
C THR A 121 -0.62 9.71 -19.60
N SER A 122 -0.57 10.99 -19.24
CA SER A 122 0.70 11.67 -18.95
C SER A 122 1.33 11.18 -17.65
N GLY A 123 0.51 10.65 -16.76
CA GLY A 123 0.92 10.12 -15.46
C GLY A 123 1.33 11.19 -14.46
N LYS A 124 1.15 10.85 -13.17
CA LYS A 124 1.60 11.69 -12.05
C LYS A 124 2.09 10.85 -10.88
N ALA A 125 2.78 11.51 -9.97
CA ALA A 125 3.13 10.98 -8.65
C ALA A 125 2.86 12.04 -7.58
N TYR A 126 2.40 11.58 -6.45
CA TYR A 126 1.95 12.40 -5.33
C TYR A 126 2.69 12.04 -4.05
#